data_8c8c201cce2606d755aec9383bd7c899
#
_entry.id   8c8c201cce2606d755aec9383bd7c899
#
_cell.length_a   1.000
_cell.length_b   1.000
_cell.length_c   1.000
_cell.angle_alpha   90.00
_cell.angle_beta   90.00
_cell.angle_gamma   90.00
#
_symmetry.space_group_name_H-M   'P 1'
#
loop_
_entity.id
_entity.type
_entity.pdbx_description
1 polymer ?
#
loop_
_entity_poly.entity_id
_entity_poly.type
_entity_poly.pdbx_seq_one_letter_code
_entity_poly.pdbx_strand_id
1 'polypeptide(L)'
;MLFTMPGRPSAAPSPSGALEIRGSAAGLLDEPLVLRVRGAGPAAELTWRARYRDDGDRIWRASAMNAEDLATRWMPAKESTGPLAALRSLRPVGIEVRVEAADGRAAARTLTRAMVADGIRVRRWRDGLAATLHVPAQPQPCATVIVDATASPAAAHVAALAAPLLASRGALVLVVGPSRGIAGPLAVARERLAAVPAAREPILLLPAIDPFAPEPPEGVAPAVGDPPAAAGVVLPPNVGARDGGPHVAAARAAAWDALLARLGATPRELPPEGGGAGN
;
A
#
# COMPACT_ATOMS: atom_id res chain seq x y z
N MET A 1 -42.58 50.66 -23.91
CA MET A 1 -41.41 49.79 -23.75
C MET A 1 -41.59 48.99 -22.47
N LEU A 2 -41.93 47.70 -22.59
CA LEU A 2 -42.03 46.79 -21.44
C LEU A 2 -40.67 46.11 -21.24
N PHE A 3 -40.04 46.34 -20.10
CA PHE A 3 -38.83 45.61 -19.68
C PHE A 3 -39.21 44.26 -19.10
N THR A 4 -38.89 43.20 -19.82
CA THR A 4 -38.98 41.81 -19.31
C THR A 4 -37.81 41.58 -18.38
N MET A 5 -38.06 41.39 -17.08
CA MET A 5 -37.04 40.98 -16.09
C MET A 5 -36.57 39.57 -16.40
N PRO A 6 -35.25 39.29 -16.41
CA PRO A 6 -34.75 37.94 -16.54
C PRO A 6 -35.14 37.11 -15.30
N GLY A 7 -35.79 35.99 -15.56
CA GLY A 7 -36.21 35.04 -14.52
C GLY A 7 -35.01 34.60 -13.67
N ARG A 8 -35.17 34.59 -12.34
CA ARG A 8 -34.22 34.01 -11.41
C ARG A 8 -33.95 32.54 -11.82
N PRO A 9 -32.68 32.11 -11.91
CA PRO A 9 -32.39 30.70 -12.12
C PRO A 9 -33.03 29.91 -10.99
N SER A 10 -33.85 28.92 -11.36
CA SER A 10 -34.46 27.97 -10.44
C SER A 10 -33.33 27.24 -9.69
N ALA A 11 -33.28 27.41 -8.38
CA ALA A 11 -32.35 26.66 -7.54
C ALA A 11 -32.60 25.16 -7.75
N ALA A 12 -31.57 24.44 -8.20
CA ALA A 12 -31.65 23.00 -8.32
C ALA A 12 -32.06 22.39 -6.97
N PRO A 13 -32.98 21.41 -6.93
CA PRO A 13 -33.43 20.81 -5.69
C PRO A 13 -32.21 20.27 -4.92
N SER A 14 -32.05 20.73 -3.68
CA SER A 14 -31.03 20.20 -2.77
C SER A 14 -31.24 18.70 -2.60
N PRO A 15 -30.18 17.88 -2.76
CA PRO A 15 -30.32 16.44 -2.58
C PRO A 15 -30.72 16.14 -1.13
N SER A 16 -31.92 15.66 -0.92
CA SER A 16 -32.55 15.46 0.40
C SER A 16 -32.14 14.14 1.08
N GLY A 17 -31.12 13.43 0.58
CA GLY A 17 -30.69 12.13 1.09
C GLY A 17 -29.51 12.20 2.05
N ALA A 18 -29.46 11.28 3.02
CA ALA A 18 -28.27 11.07 3.84
C ALA A 18 -27.06 10.67 2.96
N LEU A 19 -25.86 11.13 3.32
CA LEU A 19 -24.64 10.65 2.68
C LEU A 19 -24.35 9.21 3.09
N GLU A 20 -23.89 8.40 2.13
CA GLU A 20 -23.47 7.02 2.37
C GLU A 20 -22.14 6.75 1.65
N ILE A 21 -21.12 6.22 2.36
CA ILE A 21 -19.85 5.79 1.76
C ILE A 21 -20.02 4.36 1.25
N ARG A 22 -19.79 4.14 -0.04
CA ARG A 22 -19.78 2.85 -0.71
C ARG A 22 -18.40 2.47 -1.20
N GLY A 23 -18.16 1.18 -1.37
CA GLY A 23 -16.89 0.60 -1.79
C GLY A 23 -16.56 -0.65 -1.01
N SER A 24 -15.41 -1.29 -1.29
CA SER A 24 -14.99 -2.50 -0.58
C SER A 24 -14.68 -2.19 0.89
N ALA A 25 -15.35 -2.92 1.80
CA ALA A 25 -15.12 -2.80 3.24
C ALA A 25 -13.82 -3.50 3.68
N ALA A 26 -13.35 -4.50 2.92
CA ALA A 26 -12.18 -5.30 3.21
C ALA A 26 -11.30 -5.45 1.97
N GLY A 27 -10.02 -5.76 2.18
CA GLY A 27 -9.03 -5.98 1.13
C GLY A 27 -7.62 -6.00 1.69
N LEU A 28 -6.61 -6.17 0.84
CA LEU A 28 -5.22 -6.07 1.25
C LEU A 28 -4.82 -4.59 1.43
N LEU A 29 -3.81 -4.35 2.27
CA LEU A 29 -3.37 -2.98 2.58
C LEU A 29 -2.82 -2.26 1.35
N ASP A 30 -2.24 -2.97 0.40
CA ASP A 30 -1.70 -2.40 -0.84
C ASP A 30 -2.79 -2.10 -1.89
N GLU A 31 -4.04 -2.49 -1.68
CA GLU A 31 -5.13 -2.23 -2.62
C GLU A 31 -5.59 -0.77 -2.57
N PRO A 32 -5.97 -0.20 -3.74
CA PRO A 32 -6.53 1.14 -3.81
C PRO A 32 -7.77 1.31 -2.93
N LEU A 33 -7.94 2.48 -2.34
CA LEU A 33 -9.15 2.86 -1.63
C LEU A 33 -10.21 3.36 -2.63
N VAL A 34 -10.92 2.44 -3.27
CA VAL A 34 -12.00 2.79 -4.21
C VAL A 34 -13.28 3.05 -3.43
N LEU A 35 -13.58 4.32 -3.20
CA LEU A 35 -14.74 4.76 -2.42
C LEU A 35 -15.61 5.71 -3.25
N ARG A 36 -16.91 5.60 -3.07
CA ARG A 36 -17.92 6.47 -3.71
C ARG A 36 -18.87 6.99 -2.64
N VAL A 37 -19.48 8.15 -2.89
CA VAL A 37 -20.53 8.71 -2.03
C VAL A 37 -21.86 8.63 -2.75
N ARG A 38 -22.86 8.09 -2.08
CA ARG A 38 -24.26 8.20 -2.49
C ARG A 38 -24.95 9.32 -1.69
N GLY A 39 -25.94 9.97 -2.28
CA GLY A 39 -26.69 11.07 -1.64
C GLY A 39 -26.02 12.44 -1.78
N ALA A 40 -24.83 12.53 -2.40
CA ALA A 40 -24.25 13.80 -2.81
C ALA A 40 -24.76 14.18 -4.20
N GLY A 41 -25.02 15.46 -4.44
CA GLY A 41 -25.28 15.98 -5.78
C GLY A 41 -24.02 15.94 -6.66
N PRO A 42 -24.16 15.98 -7.99
CA PRO A 42 -23.03 15.87 -8.92
C PRO A 42 -22.00 17.01 -8.79
N ALA A 43 -22.41 18.17 -8.27
CA ALA A 43 -21.54 19.31 -8.03
C ALA A 43 -21.21 19.53 -6.54
N ALA A 44 -21.45 18.51 -5.69
CA ALA A 44 -21.17 18.66 -4.27
C ALA A 44 -19.67 18.67 -4.00
N GLU A 45 -19.20 19.71 -3.32
CA GLU A 45 -17.85 19.72 -2.77
C GLU A 45 -17.78 18.79 -1.56
N LEU A 46 -16.89 17.79 -1.65
CA LEU A 46 -16.70 16.77 -0.63
C LEU A 46 -15.31 16.90 -0.04
N THR A 47 -15.21 16.84 1.28
CA THR A 47 -13.94 16.71 1.99
C THR A 47 -13.85 15.30 2.58
N TRP A 48 -12.84 14.57 2.17
CA TRP A 48 -12.55 13.24 2.66
C TRP A 48 -11.49 13.30 3.74
N ARG A 49 -11.70 12.54 4.81
CA ARG A 49 -10.72 12.33 5.88
C ARG A 49 -10.63 10.86 6.19
N ALA A 50 -9.42 10.40 6.44
CA ALA A 50 -9.20 9.03 6.89
C ALA A 50 -8.24 9.03 8.08
N ARG A 51 -8.37 8.01 8.94
CA ARG A 51 -7.43 7.77 10.03
C ARG A 51 -7.28 6.29 10.30
N TYR A 52 -6.09 5.91 10.73
CA TYR A 52 -5.83 4.60 11.31
C TYR A 52 -4.81 4.70 12.44
N ARG A 53 -4.73 3.65 13.24
CA ARG A 53 -3.75 3.50 14.32
C ARG A 53 -2.78 2.39 13.97
N ASP A 54 -1.49 2.65 14.11
CA ASP A 54 -0.45 1.64 13.93
C ASP A 54 -0.18 0.85 15.24
N ASP A 55 0.67 -0.19 15.17
CA ASP A 55 1.02 -1.04 16.32
C ASP A 55 1.79 -0.29 17.44
N GLY A 56 2.27 0.90 17.15
CA GLY A 56 2.90 1.80 18.14
C GLY A 56 1.92 2.82 18.72
N ASP A 57 0.60 2.61 18.56
CA ASP A 57 -0.46 3.52 18.98
C ASP A 57 -0.44 4.90 18.33
N ARG A 58 0.32 5.07 17.25
CA ARG A 58 0.36 6.33 16.52
C ARG A 58 -0.82 6.42 15.57
N ILE A 59 -1.42 7.61 15.55
CA ILE A 59 -2.53 7.90 14.64
C ILE A 59 -1.96 8.51 13.36
N TRP A 60 -2.30 7.90 12.25
CA TRP A 60 -2.05 8.40 10.90
C TRP A 60 -3.33 8.99 10.35
N ARG A 61 -3.24 10.14 9.69
CA ARG A 61 -4.38 10.86 9.12
C ARG A 61 -4.11 11.19 7.65
N ALA A 62 -5.18 11.19 6.87
CA ALA A 62 -5.17 11.71 5.51
C ALA A 62 -6.36 12.63 5.31
N SER A 63 -6.21 13.64 4.44
CA SER A 63 -7.30 14.52 4.03
C SER A 63 -7.15 14.84 2.54
N ALA A 64 -8.24 14.75 1.80
CA ALA A 64 -8.27 14.99 0.36
C ALA A 64 -9.64 15.48 -0.09
N MET A 65 -9.70 16.09 -1.28
CA MET A 65 -10.96 16.45 -1.94
C MET A 65 -11.57 15.25 -2.69
N ASN A 66 -10.74 14.28 -3.07
CA ASN A 66 -11.14 13.04 -3.74
C ASN A 66 -10.76 11.82 -2.90
N ALA A 67 -11.58 10.78 -2.93
CA ALA A 67 -11.31 9.56 -2.18
C ALA A 67 -10.01 8.86 -2.61
N GLU A 68 -9.69 8.88 -3.89
CA GLU A 68 -8.48 8.28 -4.48
C GLU A 68 -7.19 8.88 -3.93
N ASP A 69 -7.21 10.18 -3.62
CA ASP A 69 -6.05 10.89 -3.08
C ASP A 69 -5.77 10.56 -1.60
N LEU A 70 -6.71 9.96 -0.88
CA LEU A 70 -6.49 9.61 0.54
C LEU A 70 -5.28 8.70 0.74
N ALA A 71 -5.11 7.73 -0.14
CA ALA A 71 -4.03 6.75 -0.07
C ALA A 71 -2.63 7.38 -0.15
N THR A 72 -2.53 8.57 -0.73
CA THR A 72 -1.27 9.28 -0.99
C THR A 72 -0.93 10.35 0.03
N ARG A 73 -1.80 10.57 1.03
CA ARG A 73 -1.70 11.73 1.93
C ARG A 73 -1.60 11.37 3.42
N TRP A 74 -1.09 10.19 3.72
CA TRP A 74 -0.93 9.77 5.11
C TRP A 74 0.16 10.55 5.83
N MET A 75 -0.21 11.22 6.91
CA MET A 75 0.67 11.97 7.79
C MET A 75 0.45 11.58 9.25
N PRO A 76 1.47 11.55 10.08
CA PRO A 76 1.28 11.32 11.52
C PRO A 76 0.52 12.48 12.15
N ALA A 77 -0.41 12.18 13.06
CA ALA A 77 -1.25 13.20 13.71
C ALA A 77 -0.47 14.10 14.69
N LYS A 78 0.65 13.61 15.19
CA LYS A 78 1.60 14.34 16.03
C LYS A 78 3.01 14.00 15.57
N GLU A 79 3.98 14.85 15.87
CA GLU A 79 5.39 14.50 15.69
C GLU A 79 5.68 13.18 16.39
N SER A 80 6.00 12.17 15.61
CA SER A 80 6.33 10.84 16.09
C SER A 80 7.83 10.61 15.92
N THR A 81 8.42 9.77 16.77
CA THR A 81 9.83 9.41 16.72
C THR A 81 10.21 8.50 15.55
N GLY A 82 9.26 8.12 14.70
CA GLY A 82 9.52 7.24 13.57
C GLY A 82 8.89 7.76 12.27
N PRO A 83 9.62 7.68 11.16
CA PRO A 83 9.19 8.22 9.87
C PRO A 83 8.15 7.33 9.16
N LEU A 84 8.01 6.05 9.56
CA LEU A 84 7.10 5.08 8.96
C LEU A 84 6.07 4.55 9.97
N ALA A 85 4.91 4.15 9.48
CA ALA A 85 3.91 3.44 10.28
C ALA A 85 4.45 2.09 10.77
N ALA A 86 4.29 1.82 12.06
CA ALA A 86 4.70 0.54 12.65
C ALA A 86 3.58 -0.48 12.51
N LEU A 87 3.58 -1.27 11.44
CA LEU A 87 2.62 -2.34 11.17
C LEU A 87 3.33 -3.69 11.25
N ARG A 88 3.69 -4.12 12.46
CA ARG A 88 4.54 -5.32 12.70
C ARG A 88 3.76 -6.57 13.02
N SER A 89 2.52 -6.41 13.48
CA SER A 89 1.71 -7.53 14.01
C SER A 89 1.06 -8.40 12.93
N LEU A 90 1.10 -8.02 11.67
CA LEU A 90 0.32 -8.63 10.58
C LEU A 90 -1.21 -8.64 10.84
N ARG A 91 -1.67 -7.94 11.87
CA ARG A 91 -3.10 -7.80 12.15
C ARG A 91 -3.75 -6.89 11.11
N PRO A 92 -5.02 -7.11 10.79
CA PRO A 92 -5.74 -6.19 9.93
C PRO A 92 -5.76 -4.78 10.52
N VAL A 93 -5.60 -3.79 9.64
CA VAL A 93 -5.63 -2.36 9.98
C VAL A 93 -7.06 -1.85 9.75
N GLY A 94 -7.67 -1.29 10.79
CA GLY A 94 -8.94 -0.58 10.69
C GLY A 94 -8.71 0.85 10.23
N ILE A 95 -9.22 1.22 9.05
CA ILE A 95 -9.16 2.58 8.52
C ILE A 95 -10.54 3.21 8.66
N GLU A 96 -10.66 4.21 9.53
CA GLU A 96 -11.88 5.01 9.61
C GLU A 96 -11.85 6.07 8.51
N VAL A 97 -12.87 6.10 7.68
CA VAL A 97 -13.06 7.09 6.62
C VAL A 97 -14.30 7.91 6.91
N ARG A 98 -14.19 9.22 6.76
CA ARG A 98 -15.28 10.18 6.90
C ARG A 98 -15.32 11.08 5.67
N VAL A 99 -16.50 11.35 5.18
CA VAL A 99 -16.77 12.35 4.14
C VAL A 99 -17.70 13.41 4.68
N GLU A 100 -17.43 14.65 4.37
CA GLU A 100 -18.25 15.81 4.72
C GLU A 100 -18.54 16.63 3.46
N ALA A 101 -19.80 16.99 3.27
CA ALA A 101 -20.20 17.93 2.21
C ALA A 101 -20.24 19.35 2.76
N ALA A 102 -20.14 20.34 1.88
CA ALA A 102 -20.16 21.76 2.23
C ALA A 102 -21.46 22.20 2.94
N ASP A 103 -22.56 21.45 2.77
CA ASP A 103 -23.85 21.67 3.44
C ASP A 103 -23.90 21.11 4.87
N GLY A 104 -22.82 20.56 5.38
CA GLY A 104 -22.70 20.00 6.73
C GLY A 104 -23.12 18.54 6.88
N ARG A 105 -23.67 17.91 5.82
CA ARG A 105 -23.94 16.48 5.86
C ARG A 105 -22.63 15.68 5.91
N ALA A 106 -22.63 14.59 6.66
CA ALA A 106 -21.46 13.73 6.78
C ALA A 106 -21.83 12.25 6.79
N ALA A 107 -20.90 11.42 6.38
CA ALA A 107 -20.95 9.98 6.56
C ALA A 107 -19.58 9.45 7.03
N ALA A 108 -19.61 8.34 7.75
CA ALA A 108 -18.41 7.66 8.19
C ALA A 108 -18.53 6.15 7.98
N ARG A 109 -17.38 5.51 7.73
CA ARG A 109 -17.29 4.05 7.55
C ARG A 109 -15.91 3.56 7.99
N THR A 110 -15.87 2.37 8.57
CA THR A 110 -14.61 1.66 8.85
C THR A 110 -14.34 0.64 7.74
N LEU A 111 -13.12 0.68 7.21
CA LEU A 111 -12.59 -0.29 6.26
C LEU A 111 -11.57 -1.17 6.99
N THR A 112 -11.52 -2.45 6.63
CA THR A 112 -10.52 -3.38 7.16
C THR A 112 -9.51 -3.70 6.07
N ARG A 113 -8.21 -3.48 6.32
CA ARG A 113 -7.12 -3.79 5.41
C ARG A 113 -6.21 -4.83 6.01
N ALA A 114 -6.11 -5.98 5.35
CA ALA A 114 -5.26 -7.07 5.79
C ALA A 114 -3.81 -6.85 5.34
N MET A 115 -2.86 -7.16 6.22
CA MET A 115 -1.43 -7.19 5.89
C MET A 115 -1.04 -8.47 5.16
N VAL A 116 -1.87 -9.50 5.25
CA VAL A 116 -1.61 -10.83 4.71
C VAL A 116 -2.93 -11.51 4.35
N ALA A 117 -2.97 -12.17 3.20
CA ALA A 117 -4.11 -12.97 2.81
C ALA A 117 -4.16 -14.29 3.59
N ASP A 118 -5.35 -14.90 3.65
CA ASP A 118 -5.53 -16.20 4.26
C ASP A 118 -4.67 -17.29 3.58
N GLY A 119 -4.20 -18.26 4.37
CA GLY A 119 -3.40 -19.39 3.88
C GLY A 119 -1.91 -19.12 3.69
N ILE A 120 -1.45 -17.88 3.85
CA ILE A 120 -0.02 -17.56 3.84
C ILE A 120 0.65 -18.17 5.07
N ARG A 121 1.76 -18.89 4.85
CA ARG A 121 2.54 -19.49 5.93
C ARG A 121 3.84 -18.72 6.12
N VAL A 122 4.19 -18.40 7.37
CA VAL A 122 5.42 -17.69 7.71
C VAL A 122 6.33 -18.61 8.50
N ARG A 123 7.58 -18.76 8.04
CA ARG A 123 8.62 -19.57 8.71
C ARG A 123 9.82 -18.67 9.01
N ARG A 124 10.31 -18.73 10.23
CA ARG A 124 11.53 -18.00 10.65
C ARG A 124 12.71 -18.96 10.70
N TRP A 125 13.79 -18.60 10.03
CA TRP A 125 15.07 -19.30 10.11
C TRP A 125 15.94 -18.60 11.15
N ARG A 126 16.47 -19.37 12.10
CA ARG A 126 17.25 -18.83 13.22
C ARG A 126 18.63 -19.45 13.36
N ASP A 127 19.01 -20.35 12.46
CA ASP A 127 20.28 -21.09 12.50
C ASP A 127 21.44 -20.23 11.99
N GLY A 128 21.69 -19.10 12.66
CA GLY A 128 22.67 -18.10 12.28
C GLY A 128 22.19 -17.13 11.21
N LEU A 129 21.33 -17.53 10.29
CA LEU A 129 20.72 -16.67 9.29
C LEU A 129 19.44 -16.04 9.84
N ALA A 130 19.44 -14.70 10.00
CA ALA A 130 18.23 -13.97 10.36
C ALA A 130 17.35 -13.79 9.12
N ALA A 131 16.47 -14.78 8.87
CA ALA A 131 15.60 -14.73 7.70
C ALA A 131 14.17 -15.15 8.02
N THR A 132 13.22 -14.61 7.24
CA THR A 132 11.80 -14.95 7.33
C THR A 132 11.28 -15.34 5.95
N LEU A 133 10.76 -16.56 5.82
CA LEU A 133 10.16 -17.09 4.60
C LEU A 133 8.64 -16.93 4.66
N HIS A 134 8.09 -16.26 3.66
CA HIS A 134 6.66 -16.14 3.41
C HIS A 134 6.27 -17.02 2.25
N VAL A 135 5.43 -18.02 2.51
CA VAL A 135 5.00 -19.02 1.52
C VAL A 135 3.58 -18.69 1.09
N PRO A 136 3.34 -18.47 -0.21
CA PRO A 136 2.01 -18.17 -0.72
C PRO A 136 1.04 -19.32 -0.48
N ALA A 137 -0.26 -19.04 -0.50
CA ALA A 137 -1.30 -20.04 -0.37
C ALA A 137 -1.35 -20.99 -1.58
N GLN A 138 -0.99 -20.47 -2.76
CA GLN A 138 -0.95 -21.26 -3.99
C GLN A 138 0.21 -22.27 -3.93
N PRO A 139 0.00 -23.50 -4.42
CA PRO A 139 1.03 -24.52 -4.42
C PRO A 139 2.20 -24.20 -5.36
N GLN A 140 1.96 -23.36 -6.35
CA GLN A 140 2.93 -22.91 -7.33
C GLN A 140 3.09 -21.41 -7.27
N PRO A 141 4.18 -20.89 -6.68
CA PRO A 141 4.45 -19.45 -6.67
C PRO A 141 4.64 -18.91 -8.09
N CYS A 142 4.22 -17.65 -8.31
CA CYS A 142 4.49 -16.94 -9.57
C CYS A 142 5.97 -16.59 -9.72
N ALA A 143 6.64 -16.30 -8.60
CA ALA A 143 8.07 -15.99 -8.53
C ALA A 143 8.67 -16.46 -7.21
N THR A 144 10.00 -16.63 -7.19
CA THR A 144 10.80 -16.82 -5.98
C THR A 144 11.72 -15.63 -5.79
N VAL A 145 11.62 -14.97 -4.64
CA VAL A 145 12.29 -13.70 -4.36
C VAL A 145 13.07 -13.77 -3.05
N ILE A 146 14.31 -13.31 -3.07
CA ILE A 146 15.08 -12.95 -1.87
C ILE A 146 15.04 -11.43 -1.74
N VAL A 147 14.54 -10.93 -0.63
CA VAL A 147 14.56 -9.51 -0.29
C VAL A 147 15.72 -9.24 0.66
N ASP A 148 16.71 -8.49 0.18
CA ASP A 148 17.84 -8.04 0.99
C ASP A 148 17.43 -6.86 1.85
N ALA A 149 17.33 -7.09 3.15
CA ALA A 149 16.95 -6.12 4.16
C ALA A 149 18.13 -5.77 5.10
N THR A 150 19.36 -6.00 4.65
CA THR A 150 20.57 -5.82 5.48
C THR A 150 21.06 -4.37 5.53
N ALA A 151 20.67 -3.53 4.55
CA ALA A 151 21.24 -2.20 4.34
C ALA A 151 20.96 -1.22 5.49
N SER A 152 19.73 -1.20 6.02
CA SER A 152 19.35 -0.29 7.10
C SER A 152 18.15 -0.81 7.89
N PRO A 153 17.89 -0.28 9.11
CA PRO A 153 16.66 -0.58 9.85
C PRO A 153 15.38 -0.17 9.08
N ALA A 154 15.42 0.88 8.27
CA ALA A 154 14.28 1.31 7.46
C ALA A 154 14.05 0.32 6.30
N ALA A 155 15.10 -0.14 5.61
CA ALA A 155 15.01 -1.19 4.61
C ALA A 155 14.44 -2.50 5.22
N ALA A 156 14.89 -2.88 6.41
CA ALA A 156 14.33 -4.03 7.13
C ALA A 156 12.84 -3.86 7.44
N HIS A 157 12.41 -2.65 7.79
CA HIS A 157 11.01 -2.34 8.02
C HIS A 157 10.19 -2.40 6.73
N VAL A 158 10.68 -1.84 5.63
CA VAL A 158 10.04 -1.93 4.30
C VAL A 158 9.87 -3.39 3.88
N ALA A 159 10.92 -4.21 4.00
CA ALA A 159 10.86 -5.63 3.67
C ALA A 159 9.82 -6.38 4.51
N ALA A 160 9.74 -6.09 5.81
CA ALA A 160 8.76 -6.70 6.72
C ALA A 160 7.31 -6.35 6.36
N LEU A 161 7.06 -5.16 5.81
CA LEU A 161 5.74 -4.74 5.35
C LEU A 161 5.40 -5.30 3.96
N ALA A 162 6.38 -5.35 3.07
CA ALA A 162 6.18 -5.75 1.69
C ALA A 162 6.06 -7.27 1.52
N ALA A 163 6.88 -8.06 2.23
CA ALA A 163 6.95 -9.51 2.02
C ALA A 163 5.62 -10.26 2.22
N PRO A 164 4.81 -10.01 3.27
CA PRO A 164 3.52 -10.67 3.42
C PRO A 164 2.53 -10.29 2.31
N LEU A 165 2.57 -9.05 1.81
CA LEU A 165 1.74 -8.59 0.70
C LEU A 165 2.17 -9.23 -0.63
N LEU A 166 3.48 -9.30 -0.92
CA LEU A 166 4.00 -10.02 -2.09
C LEU A 166 3.63 -11.50 -2.05
N ALA A 167 3.72 -12.13 -0.88
CA ALA A 167 3.30 -13.53 -0.73
C ALA A 167 1.78 -13.69 -0.95
N SER A 168 0.98 -12.72 -0.51
CA SER A 168 -0.46 -12.68 -0.75
C SER A 168 -0.81 -12.53 -2.24
N ARG A 169 0.12 -12.00 -3.03
CA ARG A 169 0.03 -11.87 -4.49
C ARG A 169 0.64 -13.05 -5.25
N GLY A 170 1.07 -14.09 -4.53
CA GLY A 170 1.52 -15.36 -5.11
C GLY A 170 3.03 -15.57 -5.16
N ALA A 171 3.86 -14.65 -4.70
CA ALA A 171 5.30 -14.83 -4.68
C ALA A 171 5.77 -15.65 -3.45
N LEU A 172 6.78 -16.48 -3.63
CA LEU A 172 7.55 -17.07 -2.52
C LEU A 172 8.64 -16.06 -2.11
N VAL A 173 8.58 -15.53 -0.89
CA VAL A 173 9.43 -14.41 -0.48
C VAL A 173 10.27 -14.77 0.73
N LEU A 174 11.60 -14.69 0.61
CA LEU A 174 12.53 -14.80 1.71
C LEU A 174 13.13 -13.42 2.04
N VAL A 175 12.82 -12.89 3.20
CA VAL A 175 13.46 -11.67 3.72
C VAL A 175 14.71 -12.05 4.48
N VAL A 176 15.85 -11.46 4.12
CA VAL A 176 17.14 -11.66 4.78
C VAL A 176 17.51 -10.37 5.52
N GLY A 177 17.54 -10.46 6.83
CA GLY A 177 17.95 -9.38 7.72
C GLY A 177 19.44 -9.42 8.08
N PRO A 178 19.91 -8.46 8.88
CA PRO A 178 21.27 -8.43 9.40
C PRO A 178 21.57 -9.73 10.16
N SER A 179 22.59 -10.46 9.72
CA SER A 179 23.01 -11.74 10.31
C SER A 179 24.40 -11.61 10.92
N ARG A 180 24.56 -12.01 12.18
CA ARG A 180 25.85 -11.97 12.86
C ARG A 180 26.62 -13.26 12.60
N GLY A 181 27.91 -13.13 12.25
CA GLY A 181 28.82 -14.27 12.13
C GLY A 181 28.64 -15.14 10.87
N ILE A 182 27.81 -14.73 9.92
CA ILE A 182 27.66 -15.41 8.63
C ILE A 182 28.32 -14.57 7.55
N ALA A 183 29.34 -15.11 6.88
CA ALA A 183 29.88 -14.54 5.68
C ALA A 183 28.94 -14.81 4.50
N GLY A 184 28.58 -13.75 3.76
CA GLY A 184 27.70 -13.88 2.59
C GLY A 184 26.29 -14.40 2.89
N PRO A 185 25.51 -13.74 3.79
CA PRO A 185 24.19 -14.24 4.19
C PRO A 185 23.23 -14.44 3.03
N LEU A 186 23.36 -13.69 1.94
CA LEU A 186 22.55 -13.85 0.73
C LEU A 186 22.86 -15.13 -0.03
N ALA A 187 24.12 -15.55 -0.08
CA ALA A 187 24.52 -16.80 -0.73
C ALA A 187 23.93 -18.01 0.05
N VAL A 188 24.07 -18.00 1.37
CA VAL A 188 23.47 -19.03 2.25
C VAL A 188 21.94 -19.02 2.13
N ALA A 189 21.33 -17.85 2.06
CA ALA A 189 19.88 -17.71 1.87
C ALA A 189 19.43 -18.32 0.54
N ARG A 190 20.16 -18.07 -0.55
CA ARG A 190 19.86 -18.61 -1.88
C ARG A 190 19.94 -20.14 -1.90
N GLU A 191 21.02 -20.70 -1.35
CA GLU A 191 21.22 -22.14 -1.26
C GLU A 191 20.07 -22.81 -0.48
N ARG A 192 19.75 -22.28 0.70
CA ARG A 192 18.64 -22.83 1.52
C ARG A 192 17.28 -22.66 0.85
N LEU A 193 17.05 -21.55 0.15
CA LEU A 193 15.79 -21.32 -0.55
C LEU A 193 15.63 -22.27 -1.73
N ALA A 194 16.71 -22.56 -2.48
CA ALA A 194 16.69 -23.55 -3.57
C ALA A 194 16.29 -24.95 -3.10
N ALA A 195 16.56 -25.28 -1.84
CA ALA A 195 16.13 -26.55 -1.24
C ALA A 195 14.65 -26.57 -0.80
N VAL A 196 13.93 -25.44 -0.88
CA VAL A 196 12.49 -25.38 -0.56
C VAL A 196 11.69 -25.93 -1.74
N PRO A 197 10.83 -26.96 -1.57
CA PRO A 197 10.12 -27.59 -2.69
C PRO A 197 9.24 -26.66 -3.52
N ALA A 198 8.78 -25.55 -2.92
CA ALA A 198 7.98 -24.54 -3.59
C ALA A 198 8.83 -23.50 -4.34
N ALA A 199 10.15 -23.47 -4.15
CA ALA A 199 11.03 -22.51 -4.83
C ALA A 199 11.10 -22.80 -6.34
N ARG A 200 11.17 -21.75 -7.13
CA ARG A 200 11.30 -21.80 -8.59
C ARG A 200 12.47 -20.95 -9.04
N GLU A 201 13.19 -21.42 -10.01
CA GLU A 201 14.19 -20.63 -10.71
C GLU A 201 13.54 -19.80 -11.85
N PRO A 202 14.01 -18.57 -12.13
CA PRO A 202 15.15 -17.94 -11.44
C PRO A 202 14.75 -17.40 -10.06
N ILE A 203 15.67 -17.51 -9.09
CA ILE A 203 15.54 -16.84 -7.80
C ILE A 203 15.98 -15.37 -7.99
N LEU A 204 15.04 -14.46 -7.81
CA LEU A 204 15.29 -13.02 -7.94
C LEU A 204 15.85 -12.46 -6.62
N LEU A 205 16.93 -11.70 -6.69
CA LEU A 205 17.48 -10.94 -5.57
C LEU A 205 17.07 -9.47 -5.71
N LEU A 206 16.34 -8.95 -4.74
CA LEU A 206 15.85 -7.58 -4.72
C LEU A 206 16.29 -6.88 -3.42
N PRO A 207 16.95 -5.73 -3.46
CA PRO A 207 17.19 -4.94 -2.27
C PRO A 207 15.87 -4.34 -1.76
N ALA A 208 15.72 -4.24 -0.44
CA ALA A 208 14.68 -3.39 0.14
C ALA A 208 15.14 -1.94 0.10
N ILE A 209 14.35 -1.08 -0.50
CA ILE A 209 14.69 0.33 -0.68
C ILE A 209 14.39 1.09 0.62
N ASP A 210 15.40 1.76 1.15
CA ASP A 210 15.25 2.70 2.26
C ASP A 210 14.59 3.99 1.71
N PRO A 211 13.36 4.31 2.11
CA PRO A 211 12.65 5.49 1.59
C PRO A 211 13.25 6.82 2.08
N PHE A 212 14.21 6.77 3.01
CA PHE A 212 14.89 7.94 3.59
C PHE A 212 16.39 7.96 3.26
N ALA A 213 16.86 7.01 2.47
CA ALA A 213 18.22 7.09 1.97
C ALA A 213 18.38 8.40 1.18
N PRO A 214 19.47 9.15 1.39
CA PRO A 214 19.75 10.30 0.55
C PRO A 214 19.78 9.84 -0.91
N GLU A 215 19.22 10.65 -1.80
CA GLU A 215 19.32 10.37 -3.24
C GLU A 215 20.78 10.08 -3.60
N PRO A 216 21.06 9.05 -4.42
CA PRO A 216 22.40 8.81 -4.88
C PRO A 216 22.94 10.10 -5.52
N PRO A 217 24.21 10.48 -5.28
CA PRO A 217 24.77 11.71 -5.81
C PRO A 217 24.51 11.79 -7.31
N GLU A 218 24.05 12.97 -7.75
CA GLU A 218 23.81 13.25 -9.16
C GLU A 218 25.02 12.81 -10.00
N GLY A 219 24.80 11.86 -10.90
CA GLY A 219 25.87 11.31 -11.75
C GLY A 219 25.94 9.79 -11.79
N VAL A 220 25.31 9.08 -10.86
CA VAL A 220 25.07 7.64 -10.99
C VAL A 220 23.71 7.45 -11.65
N ALA A 221 23.65 7.76 -12.93
CA ALA A 221 22.48 7.45 -13.74
C ALA A 221 22.25 5.95 -13.71
N PRO A 222 21.01 5.47 -13.48
CA PRO A 222 20.65 4.08 -13.78
C PRO A 222 20.98 3.84 -15.26
N ALA A 223 21.55 2.67 -15.56
CA ALA A 223 21.95 2.33 -16.91
C ALA A 223 20.82 2.65 -17.89
N VAL A 224 21.13 3.43 -18.93
CA VAL A 224 20.19 3.85 -19.97
C VAL A 224 19.60 2.59 -20.60
N GLY A 225 18.32 2.31 -20.32
CA GLY A 225 17.59 1.19 -20.93
C GLY A 225 16.60 0.47 -20.05
N ASP A 226 16.74 0.49 -18.73
CA ASP A 226 15.78 -0.10 -17.82
C ASP A 226 14.86 0.98 -17.21
N PRO A 227 13.56 0.74 -17.13
CA PRO A 227 12.67 1.67 -16.44
C PRO A 227 13.12 1.79 -14.96
N PRO A 228 13.27 3.02 -14.42
CA PRO A 228 13.85 3.26 -13.10
C PRO A 228 13.06 2.64 -11.93
N ALA A 229 11.94 2.01 -12.21
CA ALA A 229 10.95 1.61 -11.22
C ALA A 229 11.11 0.20 -10.63
N ALA A 230 12.06 -0.62 -11.05
CA ALA A 230 12.09 -2.03 -10.67
C ALA A 230 13.38 -2.50 -9.99
N ALA A 231 14.20 -1.59 -9.48
CA ALA A 231 15.48 -1.96 -8.88
C ALA A 231 15.37 -2.65 -7.51
N GLY A 232 14.21 -2.60 -6.84
CA GLY A 232 14.07 -3.18 -5.50
C GLY A 232 12.65 -3.20 -4.96
N VAL A 233 12.52 -3.66 -3.73
CA VAL A 233 11.25 -3.69 -2.98
C VAL A 233 11.03 -2.34 -2.30
N VAL A 234 9.95 -1.68 -2.66
CA VAL A 234 9.54 -0.37 -2.12
C VAL A 234 8.52 -0.51 -1.00
N LEU A 235 8.31 0.57 -0.25
CA LEU A 235 7.24 0.64 0.74
C LEU A 235 5.88 0.47 0.04
N PRO A 236 5.02 -0.47 0.51
CA PRO A 236 3.70 -0.67 -0.09
C PRO A 236 2.84 0.60 -0.08
N PRO A 237 1.95 0.77 -1.07
CA PRO A 237 0.94 1.83 -1.04
C PRO A 237 0.08 1.76 0.23
N ASN A 238 -0.55 2.87 0.60
CA ASN A 238 -1.38 3.03 1.80
C ASN A 238 -0.64 2.91 3.15
N VAL A 239 0.67 2.66 3.17
CA VAL A 239 1.46 2.73 4.40
C VAL A 239 1.87 4.19 4.65
N GLY A 240 1.59 4.69 5.85
CA GLY A 240 1.96 6.04 6.24
C GLY A 240 3.48 6.24 6.30
N ALA A 241 3.95 7.31 5.67
CA ALA A 241 5.33 7.76 5.70
C ALA A 241 5.39 9.28 5.90
N ARG A 242 6.32 9.76 6.73
CA ARG A 242 6.38 11.18 7.11
C ARG A 242 6.75 12.10 5.94
N ASP A 243 7.57 11.63 5.00
CA ASP A 243 8.15 12.46 3.96
C ASP A 243 7.48 12.28 2.59
N GLY A 244 6.33 11.60 2.57
CA GLY A 244 5.64 11.31 1.33
C GLY A 244 4.65 12.40 0.95
N GLY A 245 5.09 13.47 0.29
CA GLY A 245 4.16 14.28 -0.47
C GLY A 245 3.39 13.44 -1.51
N PRO A 246 2.27 13.96 -2.06
CA PRO A 246 1.44 13.21 -3.02
C PRO A 246 2.22 12.60 -4.19
N HIS A 247 3.24 13.31 -4.68
CA HIS A 247 4.10 12.84 -5.77
C HIS A 247 4.92 11.61 -5.40
N VAL A 248 5.49 11.58 -4.18
CA VAL A 248 6.27 10.43 -3.68
C VAL A 248 5.36 9.21 -3.50
N ALA A 249 4.15 9.42 -3.01
CA ALA A 249 3.20 8.33 -2.83
C ALA A 249 2.70 7.77 -4.17
N ALA A 250 2.46 8.61 -5.18
CA ALA A 250 2.12 8.17 -6.53
C ALA A 250 3.28 7.38 -7.17
N ALA A 251 4.52 7.87 -7.04
CA ALA A 251 5.70 7.16 -7.51
C ALA A 251 5.87 5.79 -6.81
N ARG A 252 5.62 5.70 -5.50
CA ARG A 252 5.63 4.42 -4.77
C ARG A 252 4.57 3.46 -5.29
N ALA A 253 3.35 3.94 -5.53
CA ALA A 253 2.28 3.10 -6.05
C ALA A 253 2.64 2.55 -7.44
N ALA A 254 3.17 3.38 -8.33
CA ALA A 254 3.65 2.96 -9.64
C ALA A 254 4.80 1.96 -9.56
N ALA A 255 5.78 2.19 -8.67
CA ALA A 255 6.88 1.27 -8.44
C ALA A 255 6.42 -0.08 -7.86
N TRP A 256 5.42 -0.06 -6.99
CA TRP A 256 4.80 -1.28 -6.46
C TRP A 256 4.10 -2.08 -7.55
N ASP A 257 3.32 -1.43 -8.40
CA ASP A 257 2.64 -2.08 -9.54
C ASP A 257 3.64 -2.65 -10.54
N ALA A 258 4.71 -1.92 -10.85
CA ALA A 258 5.80 -2.41 -11.70
C ALA A 258 6.50 -3.64 -11.08
N LEU A 259 6.72 -3.66 -9.76
CA LEU A 259 7.25 -4.83 -9.06
C LEU A 259 6.32 -6.03 -9.18
N LEU A 260 5.01 -5.87 -8.94
CA LEU A 260 4.03 -6.95 -9.08
C LEU A 260 4.01 -7.50 -10.52
N ALA A 261 4.01 -6.63 -11.52
CA ALA A 261 4.05 -7.02 -12.93
C ALA A 261 5.32 -7.81 -13.27
N ARG A 262 6.49 -7.35 -12.82
CA ARG A 262 7.77 -8.04 -13.00
C ARG A 262 7.78 -9.44 -12.39
N LEU A 263 7.13 -9.62 -11.26
CA LEU A 263 7.02 -10.91 -10.58
C LEU A 263 5.96 -11.83 -11.20
N GLY A 264 5.17 -11.36 -12.17
CA GLY A 264 3.99 -12.08 -12.63
C GLY A 264 2.97 -12.31 -11.52
N ALA A 265 3.01 -11.45 -10.50
CA ALA A 265 2.14 -11.54 -9.33
C ALA A 265 0.73 -11.03 -9.67
N THR A 266 -0.27 -11.47 -8.90
CA THR A 266 -1.64 -11.01 -9.07
C THR A 266 -1.70 -9.48 -8.93
N PRO A 267 -2.20 -8.75 -9.93
CA PRO A 267 -2.35 -7.29 -9.87
C PRO A 267 -3.20 -6.87 -8.67
N ARG A 268 -3.08 -5.60 -8.29
CA ARG A 268 -4.01 -5.00 -7.35
C ARG A 268 -5.35 -4.80 -8.07
N GLU A 269 -6.29 -5.71 -7.88
CA GLU A 269 -7.60 -5.57 -8.51
C GLU A 269 -8.31 -4.32 -7.98
N LEU A 270 -8.67 -3.43 -8.89
CA LEU A 270 -9.78 -2.52 -8.64
C LEU A 270 -11.03 -3.40 -8.52
N PRO A 271 -11.82 -3.29 -7.42
CA PRO A 271 -13.08 -4.01 -7.38
C PRO A 271 -13.86 -3.68 -8.65
N PRO A 272 -14.47 -4.68 -9.32
CA PRO A 272 -15.17 -4.46 -10.58
C PRO A 272 -16.10 -3.26 -10.39
N GLU A 273 -16.04 -2.32 -11.31
CA GLU A 273 -16.96 -1.20 -11.35
C GLU A 273 -18.35 -1.80 -11.24
N GLY A 274 -18.97 -1.62 -10.08
CA GLY A 274 -20.23 -2.29 -9.75
C GLY A 274 -21.20 -2.07 -10.89
N GLY A 275 -21.37 -3.11 -11.70
CA GLY A 275 -22.43 -3.18 -12.66
C GLY A 275 -23.69 -2.79 -11.93
N GLY A 276 -24.26 -1.66 -12.30
CA GLY A 276 -25.54 -1.23 -11.78
C GLY A 276 -26.54 -2.36 -11.98
N ALA A 277 -26.75 -3.17 -10.94
CA ALA A 277 -27.96 -3.94 -10.85
C ALA A 277 -29.07 -2.89 -10.70
N GLY A 278 -29.63 -2.51 -11.85
CA GLY A 278 -30.96 -1.93 -11.88
C GLY A 278 -31.90 -2.92 -11.23
N ASN A 279 -32.55 -2.49 -10.21
CA ASN A 279 -33.91 -2.79 -9.84
C ASN A 279 -34.41 -1.69 -8.91
#